data_15cfc3b4fb154c01fcb3c2b26eb5f881
#
_entry.id   15cfc3b4fb154c01fcb3c2b26eb5f881
#
_cell.length_a   1.000
_cell.length_b   1.000
_cell.length_c   1.000
_cell.angle_alpha   90.00
_cell.angle_beta   90.00
_cell.angle_gamma   90.00
#
_symmetry.space_group_name_H-M   'P 1'
#
loop_
_entity.id
_entity.type
_entity.pdbx_description
1 polymer ?
#
loop_
_entity_poly.entity_id
_entity_poly.type
_entity_poly.pdbx_seq_one_letter_code
_entity_poly.pdbx_strand_id
1 'polypeptide(L)'
;VKVTDRVGLDPNTWHAELRIIGQNSNLGELEQRTSEATELGVLAILTAPDQATANTLGKMMNPYLLHHPLTQEEEQPTFAFPFSPAEIDRGAAYEFVLHHVMVLADPMDAFRIVVTDV
;
A
#
# COMPACT_ATOMS: atom_id res chain seq x y z
N VAL A 1 9.79 5.01 14.19
CA VAL A 1 11.07 5.55 14.64
C VAL A 1 12.07 4.47 15.09
N LYS A 2 11.62 3.37 15.65
CA LYS A 2 12.54 2.37 16.25
C LYS A 2 12.84 1.16 15.38
N VAL A 3 12.13 0.97 14.29
CA VAL A 3 12.31 -0.17 13.38
C VAL A 3 13.52 0.07 12.48
N THR A 4 13.63 1.24 11.90
CA THR A 4 14.76 1.64 11.04
C THR A 4 16.09 1.65 11.79
N ASP A 5 16.11 2.13 13.05
CA ASP A 5 17.30 2.16 13.88
C ASP A 5 17.86 0.76 14.18
N ARG A 6 16.97 -0.24 14.26
CA ARG A 6 17.35 -1.64 14.52
C ARG A 6 17.88 -2.37 13.30
N VAL A 7 17.46 -1.97 12.12
CA VAL A 7 17.82 -2.64 10.85
C VAL A 7 18.91 -1.89 10.10
N GLY A 8 19.24 -0.68 10.54
CA GLY A 8 20.24 0.16 9.87
C GLY A 8 19.82 0.63 8.47
N LEU A 9 18.50 0.68 8.21
CA LEU A 9 17.96 1.14 6.94
C LEU A 9 17.85 2.66 6.92
N ASP A 10 18.29 3.26 5.80
CA ASP A 10 18.04 4.67 5.56
C ASP A 10 16.52 4.92 5.42
N PRO A 11 15.93 5.81 6.27
CA PRO A 11 14.51 6.14 6.21
C PRO A 11 14.02 6.63 4.84
N ASN A 12 14.92 7.13 4.00
CA ASN A 12 14.58 7.64 2.67
C ASN A 12 14.52 6.56 1.59
N THR A 13 14.91 5.33 1.92
CA THR A 13 14.97 4.24 0.93
C THR A 13 13.74 3.33 0.93
N TRP A 14 12.81 3.53 1.84
CA TRP A 14 11.61 2.72 1.94
C TRP A 14 10.38 3.59 2.25
N HIS A 15 9.21 3.06 1.92
CA HIS A 15 7.94 3.73 2.17
C HIS A 15 6.94 2.78 2.83
N ALA A 16 6.17 3.30 3.78
CA ALA A 16 5.07 2.59 4.41
C ALA A 16 3.79 3.40 4.27
N GLU A 17 2.77 2.78 3.73
CA GLU A 17 1.42 3.33 3.64
C GLU A 17 0.48 2.48 4.48
N LEU A 18 -0.31 3.12 5.34
CA LEU A 18 -1.37 2.47 6.09
C LEU A 18 -2.72 2.89 5.53
N ARG A 19 -3.51 1.93 5.07
CA ARG A 19 -4.89 2.15 4.64
C ARG A 19 -5.84 1.56 5.66
N ILE A 20 -6.76 2.39 6.14
CA ILE A 20 -7.80 1.96 7.07
C ILE A 20 -9.07 1.72 6.27
N ILE A 21 -9.33 0.45 5.96
CA ILE A 21 -10.52 0.02 5.24
C ILE A 21 -11.72 0.17 6.16
N GLY A 22 -12.77 0.81 5.67
CA GLY A 22 -13.94 1.19 6.48
C GLY A 22 -13.93 2.65 6.93
N GLN A 23 -12.78 3.35 6.82
CA GLN A 23 -12.65 4.76 7.14
C GLN A 23 -11.62 5.43 6.22
N ASN A 24 -12.06 6.31 5.31
CA ASN A 24 -11.21 7.14 4.43
C ASN A 24 -10.14 6.39 3.61
N SER A 25 -10.37 5.13 3.26
CA SER A 25 -9.33 4.34 2.60
C SER A 25 -9.22 4.55 1.10
N ASN A 26 -10.36 4.67 0.40
CA ASN A 26 -10.39 4.77 -1.06
C ASN A 26 -10.77 6.16 -1.56
N LEU A 27 -11.75 6.79 -0.91
CA LEU A 27 -12.27 8.09 -1.32
C LEU A 27 -11.62 9.26 -0.58
N GLY A 28 -10.97 9.00 0.58
CA GLY A 28 -10.35 10.04 1.39
C GLY A 28 -11.35 11.17 1.70
N GLU A 29 -11.00 12.39 1.36
CA GLU A 29 -11.83 13.57 1.57
C GLU A 29 -13.13 13.60 0.73
N LEU A 30 -13.24 12.75 -0.27
CA LEU A 30 -14.44 12.61 -1.09
C LEU A 30 -15.50 11.70 -0.46
N GLU A 31 -15.18 11.04 0.66
CA GLU A 31 -16.14 10.20 1.37
C GLU A 31 -17.24 11.06 2.01
N GLN A 32 -18.46 10.83 1.58
CA GLN A 32 -19.64 11.58 2.04
C GLN A 32 -20.38 10.88 3.18
N ARG A 33 -20.01 9.64 3.51
CA ARG A 33 -20.65 8.90 4.59
C ARG A 33 -20.10 9.36 5.93
N THR A 34 -20.99 9.65 6.84
CA THR A 34 -20.66 10.09 8.21
C THR A 34 -20.85 8.99 9.26
N SER A 35 -21.36 7.83 8.85
CA SER A 35 -21.57 6.69 9.78
C SER A 35 -20.22 6.04 10.13
N GLU A 36 -19.99 5.84 11.42
CA GLU A 36 -18.85 5.11 11.91
C GLU A 36 -18.94 3.63 11.49
N ALA A 37 -17.81 3.07 11.03
CA ALA A 37 -17.72 1.65 10.77
C ALA A 37 -17.62 0.87 12.09
N THR A 38 -18.31 -0.25 12.17
CA THR A 38 -18.26 -1.15 13.35
C THR A 38 -17.01 -2.01 13.36
N GLU A 39 -16.41 -2.25 12.19
CA GLU A 39 -15.15 -2.96 12.01
C GLU A 39 -14.25 -2.19 11.06
N LEU A 40 -12.96 -2.20 11.36
CA LEU A 40 -11.95 -1.58 10.53
C LEU A 40 -10.92 -2.62 10.10
N GLY A 41 -10.54 -2.58 8.82
CA GLY A 41 -9.40 -3.32 8.32
C GLY A 41 -8.17 -2.42 8.20
N VAL A 42 -7.00 -2.91 8.60
CA VAL A 42 -5.74 -2.20 8.40
C VAL A 42 -4.91 -2.92 7.36
N LEU A 43 -4.60 -2.24 6.27
CA LEU A 43 -3.71 -2.72 5.23
C LEU A 43 -2.42 -1.90 5.28
N ALA A 44 -1.29 -2.56 5.61
CA ALA A 44 0.02 -1.95 5.52
C ALA A 44 0.68 -2.31 4.19
N ILE A 45 1.09 -1.31 3.43
CA ILE A 45 1.80 -1.47 2.16
C ILE A 45 3.23 -0.98 2.38
N LEU A 46 4.20 -1.87 2.19
CA LEU A 46 5.61 -1.58 2.36
C LEU A 46 6.31 -1.65 1.01
N THR A 47 6.99 -0.58 0.66
CA THR A 47 7.81 -0.50 -0.56
C THR A 47 9.25 -0.23 -0.18
N ALA A 48 10.17 -1.00 -0.74
CA ALA A 48 11.60 -0.91 -0.46
C ALA A 48 12.41 -1.16 -1.75
N PRO A 49 13.71 -0.90 -1.78
CA PRO A 49 14.54 -1.09 -2.96
C PRO A 49 14.56 -2.53 -3.49
N ASP A 50 14.34 -3.50 -2.61
CA ASP A 50 14.29 -4.92 -2.95
C ASP A 50 13.27 -5.68 -2.08
N GLN A 51 12.86 -6.85 -2.55
CA GLN A 51 11.86 -7.69 -1.89
C GLN A 51 12.31 -8.18 -0.51
N ALA A 52 13.59 -8.48 -0.33
CA ALA A 52 14.10 -8.99 0.94
C ALA A 52 14.02 -7.93 2.04
N THR A 53 14.31 -6.68 1.69
CA THR A 53 14.16 -5.52 2.58
C THR A 53 12.68 -5.29 2.91
N ALA A 54 11.79 -5.32 1.93
CA ALA A 54 10.36 -5.19 2.15
C ALA A 54 9.82 -6.28 3.08
N ASN A 55 10.22 -7.52 2.87
CA ASN A 55 9.83 -8.66 3.72
C ASN A 55 10.36 -8.52 5.16
N THR A 56 11.57 -8.01 5.33
CA THR A 56 12.13 -7.75 6.65
C THR A 56 11.31 -6.71 7.40
N LEU A 57 10.94 -5.62 6.74
CA LEU A 57 10.07 -4.58 7.31
C LEU A 57 8.70 -5.14 7.68
N GLY A 58 8.08 -5.95 6.82
CA GLY A 58 6.79 -6.60 7.06
C GLY A 58 6.82 -7.48 8.31
N LYS A 59 7.81 -8.36 8.40
CA LYS A 59 8.00 -9.24 9.58
C LYS A 59 8.22 -8.47 10.87
N MET A 60 8.92 -7.34 10.81
CA MET A 60 9.11 -6.49 11.98
C MET A 60 7.85 -5.73 12.38
N MET A 61 7.00 -5.38 11.42
CA MET A 61 5.74 -4.66 11.67
C MET A 61 4.66 -5.56 12.26
N ASN A 62 4.61 -6.83 11.89
CA ASN A 62 3.55 -7.76 12.29
C ASN A 62 3.27 -7.81 13.79
N PRO A 63 4.26 -7.97 14.70
CA PRO A 63 4.00 -7.99 16.13
C PRO A 63 3.36 -6.70 16.64
N TYR A 64 3.71 -5.56 16.04
CA TYR A 64 3.14 -4.28 16.43
C TYR A 64 1.69 -4.13 15.94
N LEU A 65 1.38 -4.57 14.73
CA LEU A 65 0.02 -4.56 14.22
C LEU A 65 -0.90 -5.53 14.99
N LEU A 66 -0.34 -6.64 15.48
CA LEU A 66 -1.11 -7.66 16.19
C LEU A 66 -1.31 -7.36 17.68
N HIS A 67 -0.31 -6.79 18.34
CA HIS A 67 -0.24 -6.74 19.80
C HIS A 67 0.00 -5.34 20.38
N HIS A 68 -0.05 -4.29 19.58
CA HIS A 68 0.19 -2.96 20.11
C HIS A 68 -1.00 -2.48 20.97
N PRO A 69 -0.81 -2.25 22.29
CA PRO A 69 -1.89 -1.72 23.13
C PRO A 69 -2.21 -0.29 22.73
N LEU A 70 -3.50 0.05 22.68
CA LEU A 70 -3.97 1.39 22.35
C LEU A 70 -3.89 2.34 23.54
N THR A 71 -4.01 1.79 24.76
CA THR A 71 -3.86 2.53 26.01
C THR A 71 -2.90 1.80 26.96
N GLN A 72 -2.48 2.45 28.05
CA GLN A 72 -1.60 1.82 29.06
C GLN A 72 -2.36 0.87 29.98
N GLU A 73 -3.68 1.02 30.07
CA GLU A 73 -4.53 0.24 30.95
C GLU A 73 -5.10 -1.02 30.28
N GLU A 74 -5.01 -1.10 28.95
CA GLU A 74 -5.50 -2.25 28.21
C GLU A 74 -4.55 -3.44 28.34
N GLU A 75 -5.12 -4.62 28.56
CA GLU A 75 -4.42 -5.87 28.32
C GLU A 75 -3.98 -5.91 26.85
N GLN A 76 -2.87 -6.61 26.60
CA GLN A 76 -2.33 -6.70 25.24
C GLN A 76 -3.39 -7.23 24.26
N PRO A 77 -3.90 -6.41 23.33
CA PRO A 77 -4.93 -6.85 22.40
C PRO A 77 -4.37 -7.87 21.42
N THR A 78 -5.22 -8.74 20.93
CA THR A 78 -4.92 -9.64 19.84
C THR A 78 -5.89 -9.36 18.70
N PHE A 79 -5.40 -8.73 17.64
CA PHE A 79 -6.18 -8.50 16.44
C PHE A 79 -6.11 -9.73 15.53
N ALA A 80 -7.20 -10.03 14.85
CA ALA A 80 -7.23 -11.13 13.91
C ALA A 80 -6.62 -10.71 12.57
N PHE A 81 -5.69 -11.50 12.07
CA PHE A 81 -5.31 -11.41 10.66
C PHE A 81 -6.36 -12.13 9.81
N PRO A 82 -6.80 -11.53 8.68
CA PRO A 82 -7.79 -12.15 7.80
C PRO A 82 -7.24 -13.39 7.06
N PHE A 83 -5.92 -13.56 7.04
CA PHE A 83 -5.22 -14.70 6.40
C PHE A 83 -3.86 -14.93 7.07
N SER A 84 -3.31 -16.12 6.84
CA SER A 84 -1.97 -16.51 7.33
C SER A 84 -1.17 -17.17 6.19
N PRO A 85 0.08 -16.74 5.94
CA PRO A 85 0.79 -15.65 6.62
C PRO A 85 0.14 -14.28 6.35
N ALA A 86 0.36 -13.33 7.26
CA ALA A 86 -0.21 -11.98 7.14
C ALA A 86 0.48 -11.14 6.05
N GLU A 87 1.71 -11.48 5.70
CA GLU A 87 2.47 -10.82 4.63
C GLU A 87 2.19 -11.47 3.28
N ILE A 88 2.05 -10.63 2.26
CA ILE A 88 1.91 -11.05 0.86
C ILE A 88 2.94 -10.33 0.02
N ASP A 89 3.82 -11.07 -0.61
CA ASP A 89 4.77 -10.53 -1.59
C ASP A 89 4.03 -10.14 -2.87
N ARG A 90 4.14 -8.87 -3.25
CA ARG A 90 3.51 -8.33 -4.46
C ARG A 90 4.48 -8.16 -5.62
N GLY A 91 5.77 -8.40 -5.38
CA GLY A 91 6.81 -8.18 -6.37
C GLY A 91 7.08 -6.70 -6.65
N ALA A 92 7.50 -6.35 -7.86
CA ALA A 92 7.85 -5.00 -8.22
C ALA A 92 6.63 -4.06 -8.16
N ALA A 93 6.83 -2.90 -7.54
CA ALA A 93 5.88 -1.80 -7.57
C ALA A 93 6.26 -0.84 -8.70
N TYR A 94 5.26 -0.36 -9.43
CA TYR A 94 5.44 0.57 -10.53
C TYR A 94 4.68 1.85 -10.24
N GLU A 95 5.33 2.97 -10.51
CA GLU A 95 4.74 4.29 -10.43
C GLU A 95 4.55 4.85 -11.84
N PHE A 96 3.42 5.50 -12.06
CA PHE A 96 3.14 6.17 -13.31
C PHE A 96 3.79 7.57 -13.29
N VAL A 97 4.98 7.68 -13.89
CA VAL A 97 5.79 8.91 -13.81
C VAL A 97 5.66 9.83 -15.02
N LEU A 98 5.11 9.33 -16.14
CA LEU A 98 4.95 10.11 -17.36
C LEU A 98 3.52 10.00 -17.87
N HIS A 99 2.84 11.14 -17.92
CA HIS A 99 1.53 11.28 -18.54
C HIS A 99 1.58 12.41 -19.56
N HIS A 100 1.35 12.09 -20.82
CA HIS A 100 1.27 13.11 -21.87
C HIS A 100 0.11 12.83 -22.82
N VAL A 101 -0.42 13.89 -23.37
CA VAL A 101 -1.44 13.84 -24.42
C VAL A 101 -0.83 14.42 -25.69
N MET A 102 -0.86 13.66 -26.77
CA MET A 102 -0.47 14.15 -28.08
C MET A 102 -1.67 14.86 -28.73
N VAL A 103 -1.51 16.13 -29.00
CA VAL A 103 -2.52 16.89 -29.77
C VAL A 103 -2.21 16.75 -31.23
N LEU A 104 -3.09 16.09 -31.96
CA LEU A 104 -2.98 15.87 -33.39
C LEU A 104 -3.98 16.74 -34.13
N ALA A 105 -3.60 17.31 -35.30
CA ALA A 105 -4.51 18.02 -36.19
C ALA A 105 -5.53 17.04 -36.79
N ASP A 106 -5.08 15.83 -37.13
CA ASP A 106 -5.91 14.70 -37.55
C ASP A 106 -5.61 13.53 -36.59
N PRO A 107 -6.61 12.95 -35.92
CA PRO A 107 -6.42 11.77 -35.07
C PRO A 107 -5.76 10.58 -35.77
N MET A 108 -5.92 10.48 -37.10
CA MET A 108 -5.33 9.40 -37.91
C MET A 108 -3.84 9.58 -38.17
N ASP A 109 -3.25 10.73 -37.92
CA ASP A 109 -1.81 10.96 -38.09
C ASP A 109 -0.94 10.06 -37.20
N ALA A 110 -1.49 9.61 -36.06
CA ALA A 110 -0.81 8.70 -35.14
C ALA A 110 -1.00 7.21 -35.44
N PHE A 111 -1.88 6.86 -36.40
CA PHE A 111 -2.28 5.48 -36.66
C PHE A 111 -2.03 5.06 -38.10
N ARG A 112 -1.51 3.88 -38.27
CA ARG A 112 -1.45 3.19 -39.55
C ARG A 112 -2.31 1.94 -39.48
N ILE A 113 -3.35 1.89 -40.27
CA ILE A 113 -4.19 0.71 -40.44
C ILE A 113 -3.58 -0.17 -41.55
N VAL A 114 -3.27 -1.42 -41.21
CA VAL A 114 -2.85 -2.44 -42.16
C VAL A 114 -3.92 -3.52 -42.18
N VAL A 115 -4.57 -3.72 -43.30
CA VAL A 115 -5.52 -4.81 -43.50
C VAL A 115 -4.76 -5.94 -44.18
N THR A 116 -4.72 -7.11 -43.56
CA THR A 116 -4.18 -8.34 -44.12
C THR A 116 -5.34 -9.30 -44.39
N ASP A 117 -5.45 -9.79 -45.58
CA ASP A 117 -6.37 -10.90 -45.90
C ASP A 117 -5.84 -12.17 -45.26
N VAL A 118 -6.71 -12.92 -44.59
CA VAL A 118 -6.41 -14.19 -43.89
C VAL A 118 -6.82 -15.34 -44.79
#